data_47104f2971824b5c152646f7c4c615f5
#
_entry.id   47104f2971824b5c152646f7c4c615f5
#
_cell.length_a   1.000
_cell.length_b   1.000
_cell.length_c   1.000
_cell.angle_alpha   90.00
_cell.angle_beta   90.00
_cell.angle_gamma   90.00
#
_symmetry.space_group_name_H-M   'P 1'
#
loop_
_entity.id
_entity.type
_entity.pdbx_description
1 polymer ?
#
loop_
_entity_poly.entity_id
_entity_poly.type
_entity_poly.pdbx_seq_one_letter_code
_entity_poly.pdbx_strand_id
1 'polypeptide(L)'
;MSQTASRLDRVLDSLPARYPGPGGAVAVLRDGQVVASRCWGWADAGRRLPFTERTPFLVCSITKQFTCALLLDLFPDPTVLDGEIRRLMPDLAGEAPGILDLCHNQSGLRDYWAEAMLCGAPVEGHFGPEEARWLIGRTRTLHFRPGTRFSYVNQNFRLLSEIIERRTGRDFAALLRERILDRAEMPDAALNPDTSAVRDGTIGYEGALAGGFRAAENHIHWTGDAGLAASLEDMIAWERFIDATRDEVAGLYNRLSAPVTFRDGKPAAYGFGLGRGRLLGREVTAHGGGLRGWRSFRAHAAAERASVVVLFNHMADPRAAAAELFGALLDLPADPAPPPADAALAGCYLEPETGLATRVEAMADGRLRLGFSGGAEILSACAEGGAAGGASRLFRDEGAVILERAGDNLRTRLEPRGGEPGPGFEGRFRCEELEAELTIAASGRALYGAFSGRLGEGMMQPLLPFASDMMLLPCPRALDFAPPGDWTLHALRDAGGGVAEIRVGCWLARGLPFRRIAAA
;
A
#
# COMPACT_ATOMS: atom_id res chain seq x y z
N MET A 1 -39.20 -3.18 -12.50
CA MET A 1 -37.80 -3.03 -12.03
C MET A 1 -37.77 -2.14 -10.81
N SER A 2 -37.09 -2.51 -9.71
CA SER A 2 -36.99 -1.64 -8.53
C SER A 2 -36.17 -0.39 -8.85
N GLN A 3 -36.39 0.73 -8.14
CA GLN A 3 -35.57 1.96 -8.30
C GLN A 3 -34.07 1.69 -8.13
N THR A 4 -33.69 0.77 -7.27
CA THR A 4 -32.31 0.33 -7.00
C THR A 4 -31.69 -0.34 -8.21
N ALA A 5 -32.38 -1.25 -8.92
CA ALA A 5 -31.88 -1.87 -10.14
C ALA A 5 -31.60 -0.82 -11.22
N SER A 6 -32.53 0.12 -11.42
CA SER A 6 -32.34 1.22 -12.39
C SER A 6 -31.20 2.18 -12.04
N ARG A 7 -30.86 2.37 -10.73
CA ARG A 7 -29.73 3.19 -10.31
C ARG A 7 -28.40 2.45 -10.52
N LEU A 8 -28.35 1.17 -10.17
CA LEU A 8 -27.17 0.33 -10.35
C LEU A 8 -26.81 0.19 -11.83
N ASP A 9 -27.81 -0.05 -12.72
CA ASP A 9 -27.59 -0.13 -14.16
C ASP A 9 -26.98 1.16 -14.72
N ARG A 10 -27.51 2.33 -14.30
CA ARG A 10 -26.94 3.63 -14.72
C ARG A 10 -25.49 3.83 -14.27
N VAL A 11 -25.14 3.40 -13.05
CA VAL A 11 -23.75 3.45 -12.59
C VAL A 11 -22.88 2.55 -13.44
N LEU A 12 -23.28 1.29 -13.65
CA LEU A 12 -22.54 0.32 -14.48
C LEU A 12 -22.28 0.84 -15.90
N ASP A 13 -23.31 1.41 -16.53
CA ASP A 13 -23.21 1.95 -17.90
C ASP A 13 -22.28 3.17 -17.98
N SER A 14 -22.15 3.92 -16.88
CA SER A 14 -21.28 5.11 -16.82
C SER A 14 -19.80 4.79 -16.52
N LEU A 15 -19.48 3.61 -15.94
CA LEU A 15 -18.12 3.29 -15.49
C LEU A 15 -17.05 3.43 -16.59
N PRO A 16 -17.24 2.94 -17.84
CA PRO A 16 -16.20 3.07 -18.86
C PRO A 16 -15.85 4.52 -19.22
N ALA A 17 -16.82 5.43 -19.10
CA ALA A 17 -16.61 6.86 -19.36
C ALA A 17 -16.00 7.58 -18.15
N ARG A 18 -16.37 7.19 -16.93
CA ARG A 18 -15.89 7.83 -15.68
C ARG A 18 -14.52 7.33 -15.26
N TYR A 19 -14.19 6.09 -15.58
CA TYR A 19 -12.90 5.44 -15.31
C TYR A 19 -12.28 4.98 -16.63
N PRO A 20 -11.87 5.91 -17.49
CA PRO A 20 -11.41 5.59 -18.82
C PRO A 20 -10.12 4.78 -18.81
N GLY A 21 -10.10 3.72 -19.63
CA GLY A 21 -8.96 2.82 -19.78
C GLY A 21 -9.26 1.72 -20.78
N PRO A 22 -8.26 0.91 -21.16
CA PRO A 22 -8.42 -0.14 -22.15
C PRO A 22 -9.47 -1.17 -21.79
N GLY A 23 -9.58 -1.59 -20.52
CA GLY A 23 -10.57 -2.56 -20.10
C GLY A 23 -10.81 -2.61 -18.61
N GLY A 24 -11.89 -3.26 -18.21
CA GLY A 24 -12.22 -3.46 -16.81
C GLY A 24 -13.35 -4.46 -16.60
N ALA A 25 -13.47 -4.91 -15.37
CA ALA A 25 -14.52 -5.80 -14.92
C ALA A 25 -15.00 -5.44 -13.51
N VAL A 26 -16.29 -5.56 -13.26
CA VAL A 26 -16.88 -5.31 -11.94
C VAL A 26 -17.96 -6.33 -11.63
N ALA A 27 -18.13 -6.64 -10.36
CA ALA A 27 -19.26 -7.41 -9.85
C ALA A 27 -19.79 -6.82 -8.55
N VAL A 28 -21.08 -6.93 -8.36
CA VAL A 28 -21.81 -6.54 -7.15
C VAL A 28 -22.66 -7.72 -6.70
N LEU A 29 -22.46 -8.13 -5.44
CA LEU A 29 -23.17 -9.26 -4.86
C LEU A 29 -24.00 -8.81 -3.65
N ARG A 30 -25.12 -9.48 -3.44
CA ARG A 30 -25.94 -9.38 -2.22
C ARG A 30 -26.47 -10.75 -1.86
N ASP A 31 -26.43 -11.11 -0.58
CA ASP A 31 -26.90 -12.40 -0.08
C ASP A 31 -26.26 -13.59 -0.83
N GLY A 32 -24.96 -13.50 -1.18
CA GLY A 32 -24.23 -14.50 -1.96
C GLY A 32 -24.62 -14.59 -3.44
N GLN A 33 -25.53 -13.75 -3.92
CA GLN A 33 -25.96 -13.75 -5.31
C GLN A 33 -25.39 -12.55 -6.07
N VAL A 34 -24.98 -12.78 -7.32
CA VAL A 34 -24.56 -11.68 -8.21
C VAL A 34 -25.80 -10.87 -8.57
N VAL A 35 -25.86 -9.62 -8.13
CA VAL A 35 -26.91 -8.67 -8.49
C VAL A 35 -26.66 -8.06 -9.85
N ALA A 36 -25.37 -7.77 -10.13
CA ALA A 36 -24.94 -7.26 -11.41
C ALA A 36 -23.44 -7.53 -11.62
N SER A 37 -23.04 -7.78 -12.88
CA SER A 37 -21.66 -7.81 -13.34
C SER A 37 -21.52 -7.10 -14.68
N ARG A 38 -20.33 -6.58 -14.97
CA ARG A 38 -20.01 -5.94 -16.24
C ARG A 38 -18.54 -6.11 -16.58
N CYS A 39 -18.25 -6.53 -17.82
CA CYS A 39 -16.94 -6.46 -18.42
C CYS A 39 -16.98 -5.53 -19.63
N TRP A 40 -15.89 -4.81 -19.90
CA TRP A 40 -15.81 -3.95 -21.07
C TRP A 40 -14.37 -3.82 -21.57
N GLY A 41 -14.25 -3.42 -22.83
CA GLY A 41 -12.97 -3.12 -23.45
C GLY A 41 -12.10 -4.34 -23.68
N TRP A 42 -10.79 -4.17 -23.50
CA TRP A 42 -9.77 -5.09 -23.96
C TRP A 42 -8.89 -5.60 -22.83
N ALA A 43 -8.71 -6.92 -22.76
CA ALA A 43 -7.66 -7.54 -21.96
C ALA A 43 -6.27 -7.28 -22.59
N ASP A 44 -6.23 -7.25 -23.93
CA ASP A 44 -5.08 -6.80 -24.72
C ASP A 44 -5.59 -5.99 -25.91
N ALA A 45 -5.40 -4.66 -25.85
CA ALA A 45 -5.85 -3.74 -26.89
C ALA A 45 -5.07 -3.93 -28.20
N GLY A 46 -3.78 -4.28 -28.13
CA GLY A 46 -2.93 -4.52 -29.31
C GLY A 46 -3.40 -5.72 -30.13
N ARG A 47 -3.75 -6.80 -29.45
CA ARG A 47 -4.27 -8.03 -30.08
C ARG A 47 -5.81 -8.03 -30.22
N ARG A 48 -6.48 -6.99 -29.71
CA ARG A 48 -7.95 -6.88 -29.67
C ARG A 48 -8.63 -8.05 -28.91
N LEU A 49 -7.99 -8.53 -27.86
CA LEU A 49 -8.58 -9.55 -26.98
C LEU A 49 -9.58 -8.89 -26.04
N PRO A 50 -10.86 -9.29 -26.03
CA PRO A 50 -11.85 -8.65 -25.16
C PRO A 50 -11.58 -8.97 -23.69
N PHE A 51 -11.92 -8.04 -22.81
CA PHE A 51 -11.97 -8.31 -21.39
C PHE A 51 -13.26 -9.08 -21.07
N THR A 52 -13.15 -10.23 -20.43
CA THR A 52 -14.27 -11.12 -20.10
C THR A 52 -14.28 -11.44 -18.61
N GLU A 53 -15.32 -12.08 -18.10
CA GLU A 53 -15.42 -12.54 -16.71
C GLU A 53 -14.31 -13.56 -16.34
N ARG A 54 -13.78 -14.27 -17.32
CA ARG A 54 -12.70 -15.28 -17.15
C ARG A 54 -11.30 -14.74 -17.50
N THR A 55 -11.17 -13.46 -17.82
CA THR A 55 -9.87 -12.86 -18.11
C THR A 55 -8.96 -12.95 -16.88
N PRO A 56 -7.79 -13.62 -16.94
CA PRO A 56 -6.83 -13.64 -15.85
C PRO A 56 -6.35 -12.23 -15.54
N PHE A 57 -6.35 -11.86 -14.28
CA PHE A 57 -6.02 -10.54 -13.80
C PHE A 57 -5.11 -10.61 -12.57
N LEU A 58 -4.02 -9.83 -12.54
CA LEU A 58 -3.17 -9.72 -11.35
C LEU A 58 -3.94 -8.96 -10.26
N VAL A 59 -4.51 -9.67 -9.30
CA VAL A 59 -5.27 -9.04 -8.21
C VAL A 59 -4.36 -8.36 -7.19
N CYS A 60 -3.03 -8.50 -7.37
CA CYS A 60 -1.99 -7.83 -6.59
C CYS A 60 -2.20 -8.07 -5.08
N SER A 61 -2.14 -7.02 -4.28
CA SER A 61 -2.19 -7.12 -2.81
C SER A 61 -3.45 -7.76 -2.22
N ILE A 62 -4.51 -7.99 -3.01
CA ILE A 62 -5.64 -8.84 -2.57
C ILE A 62 -5.15 -10.26 -2.24
N THR A 63 -4.02 -10.71 -2.81
CA THR A 63 -3.32 -11.96 -2.47
C THR A 63 -3.10 -12.13 -0.97
N LYS A 64 -2.81 -11.06 -0.23
CA LYS A 64 -2.43 -11.11 1.18
C LYS A 64 -3.45 -11.84 2.07
N GLN A 65 -4.74 -11.66 1.81
CA GLN A 65 -5.78 -12.38 2.54
C GLN A 65 -5.74 -13.90 2.25
N PHE A 66 -5.42 -14.29 1.01
CA PHE A 66 -5.29 -15.70 0.63
C PHE A 66 -4.07 -16.36 1.27
N THR A 67 -2.97 -15.63 1.40
CA THR A 67 -1.77 -16.07 2.13
C THR A 67 -2.07 -16.28 3.60
N CYS A 68 -2.79 -15.36 4.23
CA CYS A 68 -3.22 -15.52 5.62
C CYS A 68 -4.28 -16.62 5.77
N ALA A 69 -5.17 -16.80 4.79
CA ALA A 69 -6.11 -17.90 4.77
C ALA A 69 -5.39 -19.26 4.80
N LEU A 70 -4.40 -19.42 3.93
CA LEU A 70 -3.58 -20.64 3.89
C LEU A 70 -2.82 -20.85 5.20
N LEU A 71 -2.23 -19.80 5.75
CA LEU A 71 -1.55 -19.86 7.05
C LEU A 71 -2.47 -20.35 8.16
N LEU A 72 -3.67 -19.76 8.27
CA LEU A 72 -4.65 -20.13 9.30
C LEU A 72 -5.26 -21.52 9.09
N ASP A 73 -5.38 -21.98 7.85
CA ASP A 73 -5.86 -23.33 7.54
C ASP A 73 -4.81 -24.40 7.93
N LEU A 74 -3.54 -24.14 7.65
CA LEU A 74 -2.44 -25.06 7.97
C LEU A 74 -2.02 -25.05 9.44
N PHE A 75 -2.08 -23.87 10.06
CA PHE A 75 -1.63 -23.62 11.43
C PHE A 75 -2.75 -22.91 12.21
N PRO A 76 -3.62 -23.65 12.91
CA PRO A 76 -4.71 -23.05 13.72
C PRO A 76 -4.22 -22.02 14.73
N ASP A 77 -3.05 -22.23 15.34
CA ASP A 77 -2.27 -21.26 16.09
C ASP A 77 -0.97 -20.95 15.32
N PRO A 78 -0.90 -19.87 14.54
CA PRO A 78 0.28 -19.59 13.73
C PRO A 78 1.49 -19.10 14.56
N THR A 79 1.33 -18.76 15.84
CA THR A 79 2.43 -18.29 16.71
C THR A 79 3.50 -19.37 16.94
N VAL A 80 3.18 -20.63 16.71
CA VAL A 80 4.15 -21.74 16.75
C VAL A 80 5.28 -21.57 15.72
N LEU A 81 5.14 -20.65 14.79
CA LEU A 81 6.10 -20.34 13.74
C LEU A 81 6.97 -19.11 14.04
N ASP A 82 6.79 -18.41 15.18
CA ASP A 82 7.49 -17.15 15.47
C ASP A 82 9.02 -17.29 15.38
N GLY A 83 9.57 -18.44 15.75
CA GLY A 83 11.00 -18.71 15.67
C GLY A 83 11.60 -18.75 14.24
N GLU A 84 10.78 -18.87 13.21
CA GLU A 84 11.27 -18.95 11.83
C GLU A 84 11.76 -17.59 11.31
N ILE A 85 11.19 -16.48 11.81
CA ILE A 85 11.51 -15.13 11.35
C ILE A 85 12.99 -14.80 11.58
N ARG A 86 13.52 -15.12 12.76
CA ARG A 86 14.92 -14.85 13.08
C ARG A 86 15.90 -15.66 12.22
N ARG A 87 15.47 -16.79 11.68
CA ARG A 87 16.29 -17.57 10.73
C ARG A 87 16.42 -16.89 9.36
N LEU A 88 15.41 -16.11 8.97
CA LEU A 88 15.40 -15.37 7.71
C LEU A 88 16.08 -14.01 7.83
N MET A 89 16.17 -13.47 9.05
CA MET A 89 16.81 -12.20 9.39
C MET A 89 17.81 -12.39 10.54
N PRO A 90 18.96 -13.05 10.31
CA PRO A 90 19.91 -13.43 11.36
C PRO A 90 20.56 -12.23 12.06
N ASP A 91 20.72 -11.11 11.33
CA ASP A 91 21.40 -9.89 11.83
C ASP A 91 20.42 -8.91 12.50
N LEU A 92 19.15 -9.24 12.60
CA LEU A 92 18.15 -8.38 13.22
C LEU A 92 18.45 -8.19 14.71
N ALA A 93 18.70 -6.95 15.10
CA ALA A 93 18.90 -6.57 16.50
C ALA A 93 17.58 -6.44 17.26
N GLY A 94 17.61 -6.75 18.55
CA GLY A 94 16.46 -6.58 19.44
C GLY A 94 15.35 -7.63 19.27
N GLU A 95 14.12 -7.25 19.55
CA GLU A 95 12.92 -8.09 19.47
C GLU A 95 12.55 -8.35 18.01
N ALA A 96 12.47 -9.61 17.59
CA ALA A 96 11.95 -9.97 16.28
C ALA A 96 10.41 -9.90 16.27
N PRO A 97 9.79 -9.53 15.13
CA PRO A 97 8.32 -9.63 15.02
C PRO A 97 7.86 -11.09 15.09
N GLY A 98 6.65 -11.31 15.61
CA GLY A 98 5.96 -12.59 15.54
C GLY A 98 5.19 -12.75 14.21
N ILE A 99 4.69 -13.94 13.95
CA ILE A 99 3.88 -14.23 12.74
C ILE A 99 2.64 -13.33 12.68
N LEU A 100 1.98 -13.09 13.80
CA LEU A 100 0.82 -12.21 13.84
C LEU A 100 1.20 -10.76 13.52
N ASP A 101 2.39 -10.30 13.95
CA ASP A 101 2.88 -8.96 13.59
C ASP A 101 3.07 -8.83 12.06
N LEU A 102 3.50 -9.90 11.38
CA LEU A 102 3.57 -9.93 9.90
C LEU A 102 2.16 -9.86 9.30
N CYS A 103 1.23 -10.72 9.74
CA CYS A 103 -0.15 -10.78 9.24
C CYS A 103 -0.91 -9.45 9.40
N HIS A 104 -0.57 -8.68 10.44
CA HIS A 104 -1.25 -7.44 10.81
C HIS A 104 -0.52 -6.18 10.33
N ASN A 105 0.61 -6.32 9.60
CA ASN A 105 1.46 -5.18 9.23
C ASN A 105 1.90 -4.35 10.45
N GLN A 106 2.19 -5.02 11.56
CA GLN A 106 2.69 -4.46 12.81
C GLN A 106 4.13 -4.89 13.10
N SER A 107 4.84 -5.41 12.10
CA SER A 107 6.18 -6.00 12.26
C SER A 107 7.28 -5.00 12.60
N GLY A 108 7.11 -3.74 12.23
CA GLY A 108 8.18 -2.74 12.31
C GLY A 108 9.25 -2.88 11.23
N LEU A 109 9.13 -3.81 10.32
CA LEU A 109 9.98 -3.91 9.13
C LEU A 109 9.75 -2.71 8.21
N ARG A 110 10.78 -2.32 7.47
CA ARG A 110 10.66 -1.37 6.36
C ARG A 110 10.20 -2.10 5.11
N ASP A 111 9.41 -1.45 4.27
CA ASP A 111 8.95 -2.09 3.04
C ASP A 111 10.10 -2.23 2.03
N TYR A 112 10.30 -3.44 1.52
CA TYR A 112 11.42 -3.74 0.63
C TYR A 112 11.33 -3.05 -0.75
N TRP A 113 10.11 -2.64 -1.20
CA TRP A 113 9.99 -1.80 -2.41
C TRP A 113 10.56 -0.40 -2.18
N ALA A 114 10.33 0.17 -0.98
CA ALA A 114 10.94 1.43 -0.60
C ALA A 114 12.47 1.29 -0.44
N GLU A 115 12.93 0.23 0.24
CA GLU A 115 14.37 -0.02 0.38
C GLU A 115 15.07 -0.28 -0.96
N ALA A 116 14.39 -0.94 -1.92
CA ALA A 116 14.92 -1.15 -3.26
C ALA A 116 15.19 0.19 -3.98
N MET A 117 14.30 1.19 -3.82
CA MET A 117 14.53 2.53 -4.38
C MET A 117 15.77 3.19 -3.75
N LEU A 118 16.00 3.01 -2.43
CA LEU A 118 17.21 3.49 -1.76
C LEU A 118 18.49 2.76 -2.21
N CYS A 119 18.35 1.52 -2.68
CA CYS A 119 19.46 0.74 -3.26
C CYS A 119 19.66 1.02 -4.76
N GLY A 120 19.03 2.07 -5.30
CA GLY A 120 19.21 2.52 -6.68
C GLY A 120 18.44 1.73 -7.74
N ALA A 121 17.43 0.93 -7.36
CA ALA A 121 16.67 0.13 -8.31
C ALA A 121 16.04 0.99 -9.40
N PRO A 122 16.27 0.68 -10.70
CA PRO A 122 15.54 1.31 -11.79
C PRO A 122 14.04 0.97 -11.72
N VAL A 123 13.18 1.90 -12.09
CA VAL A 123 11.72 1.73 -11.97
C VAL A 123 11.20 0.54 -12.78
N GLU A 124 11.73 0.30 -13.98
CA GLU A 124 11.47 -0.88 -14.80
C GLU A 124 12.52 -1.99 -14.59
N GLY A 125 13.29 -1.92 -13.50
CA GLY A 125 14.36 -2.88 -13.20
C GLY A 125 13.82 -4.24 -12.78
N HIS A 126 14.67 -5.25 -12.94
CA HIS A 126 14.39 -6.58 -12.43
C HIS A 126 14.48 -6.60 -10.89
N PHE A 127 13.51 -7.24 -10.24
CA PHE A 127 13.55 -7.52 -8.81
C PHE A 127 13.00 -8.93 -8.57
N GLY A 128 13.91 -9.87 -8.44
CA GLY A 128 13.61 -11.29 -8.32
C GLY A 128 13.71 -11.82 -6.89
N PRO A 129 13.66 -13.16 -6.74
CA PRO A 129 13.79 -13.80 -5.45
C PRO A 129 15.16 -13.58 -4.78
N GLU A 130 16.21 -13.35 -5.56
CA GLU A 130 17.55 -13.12 -5.05
C GLU A 130 17.66 -11.74 -4.40
N GLU A 131 17.19 -10.68 -5.09
CA GLU A 131 17.15 -9.31 -4.59
C GLU A 131 16.31 -9.20 -3.32
N ALA A 132 15.14 -9.87 -3.31
CA ALA A 132 14.26 -9.90 -2.15
C ALA A 132 14.94 -10.58 -0.94
N ARG A 133 15.56 -11.75 -1.13
CA ARG A 133 16.28 -12.44 -0.04
C ARG A 133 17.47 -11.63 0.47
N TRP A 134 18.18 -10.94 -0.43
CA TRP A 134 19.29 -10.08 -0.06
C TRP A 134 18.81 -8.92 0.84
N LEU A 135 17.75 -8.17 0.45
CA LEU A 135 17.21 -7.09 1.27
C LEU A 135 16.69 -7.59 2.63
N ILE A 136 15.87 -8.65 2.62
CA ILE A 136 15.32 -9.24 3.85
C ILE A 136 16.45 -9.71 4.79
N GLY A 137 17.43 -10.43 4.27
CA GLY A 137 18.56 -10.96 5.07
C GLY A 137 19.44 -9.88 5.69
N ARG A 138 19.46 -8.67 5.16
CA ARG A 138 20.24 -7.53 5.67
C ARG A 138 19.53 -6.69 6.71
N THR A 139 18.26 -6.95 6.99
CA THR A 139 17.51 -6.21 8.00
C THR A 139 18.20 -6.29 9.35
N ARG A 140 18.70 -5.17 9.85
CA ARG A 140 19.38 -5.05 11.15
C ARG A 140 18.54 -4.32 12.19
N THR A 141 17.69 -3.39 11.72
CA THR A 141 16.88 -2.53 12.59
C THR A 141 15.42 -2.48 12.12
N LEU A 142 14.52 -2.28 13.07
CA LEU A 142 13.12 -2.01 12.79
C LEU A 142 12.86 -0.51 12.93
N HIS A 143 11.84 0.01 12.23
CA HIS A 143 11.49 1.42 12.37
C HIS A 143 10.48 1.71 13.49
N PHE A 144 9.95 0.66 14.14
CA PHE A 144 9.24 0.70 15.43
C PHE A 144 9.21 -0.72 16.04
N ARG A 145 8.90 -0.78 17.33
CA ARG A 145 8.78 -2.06 18.06
C ARG A 145 7.60 -2.87 17.55
N PRO A 146 7.74 -4.18 17.28
CA PRO A 146 6.64 -5.05 16.82
C PRO A 146 5.37 -4.94 17.67
N GLY A 147 4.23 -4.95 17.03
CA GLY A 147 2.92 -4.85 17.66
C GLY A 147 2.50 -3.44 18.11
N THR A 148 3.36 -2.42 18.02
CA THR A 148 3.06 -1.10 18.57
C THR A 148 2.46 -0.11 17.59
N ARG A 149 2.71 -0.30 16.29
CA ARG A 149 2.31 0.60 15.20
C ARG A 149 1.91 -0.21 13.97
N PHE A 150 1.24 0.44 13.05
CA PHE A 150 1.02 -0.06 11.71
C PHE A 150 2.01 0.56 10.72
N SER A 151 2.53 -0.25 9.81
CA SER A 151 3.14 0.19 8.55
C SER A 151 2.89 -0.88 7.50
N TYR A 152 2.40 -0.48 6.33
CA TYR A 152 2.19 -1.43 5.24
C TYR A 152 3.53 -1.98 4.75
N VAL A 153 3.70 -3.30 4.78
CA VAL A 153 4.97 -3.98 4.49
C VAL A 153 4.70 -5.21 3.62
N ASN A 154 5.14 -5.15 2.37
CA ASN A 154 4.90 -6.21 1.41
C ASN A 154 5.68 -7.49 1.74
N GLN A 155 6.97 -7.39 2.09
CA GLN A 155 7.75 -8.59 2.43
C GLN A 155 7.24 -9.37 3.65
N ASN A 156 6.37 -8.81 4.49
CA ASN A 156 5.70 -9.59 5.55
C ASN A 156 5.03 -10.83 4.96
N PHE A 157 4.28 -10.65 3.89
CA PHE A 157 3.50 -11.72 3.26
C PHE A 157 4.37 -12.62 2.36
N ARG A 158 5.46 -12.09 1.82
CA ARG A 158 6.50 -12.92 1.19
C ARG A 158 7.16 -13.84 2.21
N LEU A 159 7.53 -13.31 3.39
CA LEU A 159 8.06 -14.10 4.50
C LEU A 159 7.07 -15.18 4.94
N LEU A 160 5.77 -14.87 5.04
CA LEU A 160 4.74 -15.86 5.38
C LEU A 160 4.71 -17.01 4.36
N SER A 161 4.73 -16.72 3.05
CA SER A 161 4.76 -17.78 2.03
C SER A 161 6.04 -18.64 2.12
N GLU A 162 7.20 -18.02 2.34
CA GLU A 162 8.47 -18.75 2.50
C GLU A 162 8.49 -19.60 3.78
N ILE A 163 7.94 -19.10 4.89
CA ILE A 163 7.83 -19.86 6.15
C ILE A 163 6.88 -21.05 5.97
N ILE A 164 5.76 -20.88 5.28
CA ILE A 164 4.83 -21.98 4.96
C ILE A 164 5.55 -23.09 4.18
N GLU A 165 6.28 -22.75 3.11
CA GLU A 165 7.05 -23.72 2.32
C GLU A 165 8.08 -24.45 3.17
N ARG A 166 8.87 -23.71 3.96
CA ARG A 166 9.91 -24.30 4.83
C ARG A 166 9.34 -25.26 5.87
N ARG A 167 8.18 -24.94 6.44
CA ARG A 167 7.55 -25.74 7.51
C ARG A 167 6.80 -26.95 6.98
N THR A 168 6.25 -26.87 5.79
CA THR A 168 5.48 -27.95 5.18
C THR A 168 6.32 -28.83 4.24
N GLY A 169 7.45 -28.31 3.74
CA GLY A 169 8.23 -28.96 2.68
C GLY A 169 7.52 -29.00 1.33
N ARG A 170 6.45 -28.20 1.15
CA ARG A 170 5.61 -28.18 -0.04
C ARG A 170 5.60 -26.79 -0.67
N ASP A 171 5.43 -26.77 -1.99
CA ASP A 171 5.29 -25.54 -2.78
C ASP A 171 4.07 -24.71 -2.36
N PHE A 172 4.26 -23.39 -2.20
CA PHE A 172 3.22 -22.46 -1.75
C PHE A 172 2.05 -22.41 -2.75
N ALA A 173 2.32 -22.39 -4.05
CA ALA A 173 1.26 -22.34 -5.08
C ALA A 173 0.40 -23.60 -5.06
N ALA A 174 1.04 -24.78 -4.88
CA ALA A 174 0.33 -26.04 -4.78
C ALA A 174 -0.55 -26.10 -3.52
N LEU A 175 -0.04 -25.65 -2.37
CA LEU A 175 -0.81 -25.57 -1.13
C LEU A 175 -1.97 -24.59 -1.24
N LEU A 176 -1.72 -23.41 -1.81
CA LEU A 176 -2.75 -22.39 -2.02
C LEU A 176 -3.88 -22.92 -2.89
N ARG A 177 -3.55 -23.59 -3.99
CA ARG A 177 -4.50 -24.25 -4.89
C ARG A 177 -5.38 -25.23 -4.13
N GLU A 178 -4.76 -26.26 -3.53
CA GLU A 178 -5.45 -27.38 -2.88
C GLU A 178 -6.30 -26.96 -1.68
N ARG A 179 -5.74 -26.06 -0.84
CA ARG A 179 -6.34 -25.77 0.47
C ARG A 179 -7.32 -24.60 0.46
N ILE A 180 -7.15 -23.66 -0.48
CA ILE A 180 -7.91 -22.42 -0.49
C ILE A 180 -8.70 -22.25 -1.78
N LEU A 181 -8.02 -22.24 -2.95
CA LEU A 181 -8.66 -21.88 -4.22
C LEU A 181 -9.69 -22.92 -4.66
N ASP A 182 -9.38 -24.21 -4.55
CA ASP A 182 -10.32 -25.28 -4.91
C ASP A 182 -11.53 -25.31 -3.97
N ARG A 183 -11.33 -25.06 -2.68
CA ARG A 183 -12.43 -24.97 -1.70
C ARG A 183 -13.35 -23.76 -1.91
N ALA A 184 -12.81 -22.68 -2.42
CA ALA A 184 -13.55 -21.46 -2.75
C ALA A 184 -14.10 -21.48 -4.19
N GLU A 185 -13.95 -22.63 -4.92
CA GLU A 185 -14.41 -22.80 -6.31
C GLU A 185 -13.84 -21.74 -7.27
N MET A 186 -12.51 -21.47 -7.16
CA MET A 186 -11.78 -20.51 -7.97
C MET A 186 -10.87 -21.23 -8.99
N PRO A 187 -11.42 -21.84 -10.05
CA PRO A 187 -10.68 -22.76 -10.92
C PRO A 187 -9.60 -22.08 -11.77
N ASP A 188 -9.82 -20.82 -12.16
CA ASP A 188 -8.90 -20.08 -13.03
C ASP A 188 -7.84 -19.31 -12.24
N ALA A 189 -8.05 -19.11 -10.93
CA ALA A 189 -7.08 -18.43 -10.08
C ALA A 189 -5.80 -19.26 -9.89
N ALA A 190 -4.64 -18.63 -9.95
CA ALA A 190 -3.35 -19.30 -9.73
C ALA A 190 -2.29 -18.29 -9.29
N LEU A 191 -1.22 -18.77 -8.64
CA LEU A 191 -0.05 -17.93 -8.42
C LEU A 191 0.62 -17.63 -9.77
N ASN A 192 0.89 -16.34 -10.05
CA ASN A 192 1.62 -15.82 -11.20
C ASN A 192 2.78 -14.97 -10.68
N PRO A 193 3.90 -15.58 -10.30
CA PRO A 193 4.97 -14.88 -9.61
C PRO A 193 5.67 -13.83 -10.47
N ASP A 194 5.86 -14.11 -11.76
CA ASP A 194 6.52 -13.19 -12.69
C ASP A 194 5.50 -12.20 -13.26
N THR A 195 5.72 -10.91 -12.99
CA THR A 195 4.82 -9.84 -13.44
C THR A 195 5.08 -9.38 -14.87
N SER A 196 6.16 -9.84 -15.52
CA SER A 196 6.47 -9.53 -16.92
C SER A 196 5.52 -10.20 -17.90
N ALA A 197 4.87 -11.28 -17.47
CA ALA A 197 3.94 -12.03 -18.28
C ALA A 197 2.76 -12.54 -17.45
N VAL A 198 1.55 -12.22 -17.87
CA VAL A 198 0.32 -12.77 -17.31
C VAL A 198 -0.17 -13.91 -18.18
N ARG A 199 -0.64 -15.00 -17.55
CA ARG A 199 -1.23 -16.12 -18.26
C ARG A 199 -2.32 -15.62 -19.23
N ASP A 200 -2.40 -16.21 -20.41
CA ASP A 200 -3.31 -15.85 -21.51
C ASP A 200 -3.11 -14.43 -22.08
N GLY A 201 -2.02 -13.74 -21.69
CA GLY A 201 -1.57 -12.52 -22.34
C GLY A 201 -2.41 -11.28 -22.05
N THR A 202 -3.03 -11.19 -20.89
CA THR A 202 -3.65 -9.94 -20.42
C THR A 202 -2.59 -8.88 -20.19
N ILE A 203 -2.83 -7.65 -20.62
CA ILE A 203 -1.90 -6.53 -20.53
C ILE A 203 -2.44 -5.48 -19.57
N GLY A 204 -1.58 -4.98 -18.69
CA GLY A 204 -1.81 -3.78 -17.88
C GLY A 204 -1.35 -2.52 -18.63
N TYR A 205 -2.02 -1.39 -18.41
CA TYR A 205 -1.76 -0.14 -19.15
C TYR A 205 -1.54 1.03 -18.22
N GLU A 206 -0.50 1.81 -18.52
CA GLU A 206 -0.28 3.16 -17.98
C GLU A 206 -0.75 4.22 -18.97
N GLY A 207 -1.02 5.41 -18.46
CA GLY A 207 -1.42 6.57 -19.26
C GLY A 207 -2.78 7.12 -18.85
N ALA A 208 -3.31 7.99 -19.69
CA ALA A 208 -4.61 8.65 -19.52
C ALA A 208 -5.20 8.98 -20.89
N LEU A 209 -6.50 9.32 -20.94
CA LEU A 209 -7.19 9.70 -22.18
C LEU A 209 -6.46 10.80 -22.97
N ALA A 210 -5.95 11.82 -22.29
CA ALA A 210 -5.29 12.95 -22.94
C ALA A 210 -3.94 12.57 -23.60
N GLY A 211 -3.20 11.61 -23.04
CA GLY A 211 -1.88 11.19 -23.52
C GLY A 211 -1.85 9.82 -24.18
N GLY A 212 -2.99 9.13 -24.20
CA GLY A 212 -3.09 7.73 -24.65
C GLY A 212 -2.63 6.74 -23.60
N PHE A 213 -2.85 5.45 -23.89
CA PHE A 213 -2.47 4.32 -23.05
C PHE A 213 -1.33 3.53 -23.70
N ARG A 214 -0.38 3.08 -22.87
CA ARG A 214 0.72 2.21 -23.28
C ARG A 214 0.78 0.99 -22.36
N ALA A 215 1.27 -0.12 -22.86
CA ALA A 215 1.53 -1.30 -22.02
C ALA A 215 2.49 -0.93 -20.89
N ALA A 216 2.18 -1.36 -19.69
CA ALA A 216 3.04 -1.20 -18.53
C ALA A 216 4.14 -2.29 -18.54
N GLU A 217 5.37 -1.89 -18.25
CA GLU A 217 6.50 -2.81 -18.11
C GLU A 217 6.73 -3.12 -16.63
N ASN A 218 6.66 -4.40 -16.27
CA ASN A 218 6.88 -4.89 -14.92
C ASN A 218 7.83 -6.08 -14.96
N HIS A 219 8.86 -6.08 -14.10
CA HIS A 219 9.88 -7.14 -14.01
C HIS A 219 10.13 -7.55 -12.56
N ILE A 220 9.08 -7.56 -11.75
CA ILE A 220 9.17 -7.96 -10.35
C ILE A 220 8.61 -9.37 -10.16
N HIS A 221 9.21 -10.10 -9.21
CA HIS A 221 8.78 -11.43 -8.83
C HIS A 221 8.24 -11.42 -7.40
N TRP A 222 6.98 -11.72 -7.25
CA TRP A 222 6.30 -11.77 -5.96
C TRP A 222 5.60 -13.11 -5.70
N THR A 223 5.22 -13.37 -4.47
CA THR A 223 4.61 -14.62 -4.04
C THR A 223 3.37 -14.35 -3.17
N GLY A 224 3.43 -14.66 -1.88
CA GLY A 224 2.34 -14.44 -0.94
C GLY A 224 1.97 -12.97 -0.69
N ASP A 225 2.80 -12.04 -1.09
CA ASP A 225 2.54 -10.59 -0.99
C ASP A 225 1.58 -10.06 -2.06
N ALA A 226 1.67 -10.57 -3.32
CA ALA A 226 0.86 -10.03 -4.41
C ALA A 226 0.74 -10.95 -5.64
N GLY A 227 1.18 -12.20 -5.56
CA GLY A 227 1.37 -13.08 -6.73
C GLY A 227 0.12 -13.76 -7.28
N LEU A 228 -1.08 -13.56 -6.72
CA LEU A 228 -2.28 -14.22 -7.22
C LEU A 228 -2.80 -13.53 -8.49
N ALA A 229 -3.02 -14.33 -9.53
CA ALA A 229 -3.85 -13.99 -10.66
C ALA A 229 -5.22 -14.66 -10.49
N ALA A 230 -6.30 -13.90 -10.66
CA ALA A 230 -7.68 -14.39 -10.56
C ALA A 230 -8.57 -13.65 -11.54
N SER A 231 -9.57 -14.32 -12.07
CA SER A 231 -10.60 -13.73 -12.94
C SER A 231 -11.71 -13.03 -12.12
N LEU A 232 -12.62 -12.34 -12.79
CA LEU A 232 -13.81 -11.81 -12.11
C LEU A 232 -14.69 -12.97 -11.57
N GLU A 233 -14.81 -14.08 -12.32
CA GLU A 233 -15.55 -15.27 -11.86
C GLU A 233 -14.92 -15.86 -10.59
N ASP A 234 -13.60 -15.97 -10.52
CA ASP A 234 -12.92 -16.44 -9.31
C ASP A 234 -13.19 -15.51 -8.12
N MET A 235 -13.12 -14.20 -8.33
CA MET A 235 -13.40 -13.24 -7.26
C MET A 235 -14.87 -13.27 -6.81
N ILE A 236 -15.80 -13.52 -7.72
CA ILE A 236 -17.22 -13.77 -7.39
C ILE A 236 -17.35 -15.04 -6.56
N ALA A 237 -16.65 -16.11 -6.93
CA ALA A 237 -16.65 -17.36 -6.17
C ALA A 237 -16.10 -17.15 -4.74
N TRP A 238 -15.05 -16.37 -4.57
CA TRP A 238 -14.54 -15.99 -3.25
C TRP A 238 -15.59 -15.25 -2.41
N GLU A 239 -16.30 -14.25 -2.98
CA GLU A 239 -17.34 -13.52 -2.25
C GLU A 239 -18.56 -14.42 -1.90
N ARG A 240 -18.89 -15.40 -2.76
CA ARG A 240 -19.88 -16.44 -2.45
C ARG A 240 -19.43 -17.36 -1.32
N PHE A 241 -18.15 -17.76 -1.32
CA PHE A 241 -17.57 -18.57 -0.24
C PHE A 241 -17.65 -17.83 1.10
N ILE A 242 -17.37 -16.52 1.13
CA ILE A 242 -17.51 -15.67 2.31
C ILE A 242 -18.95 -15.70 2.83
N ASP A 243 -19.92 -15.47 1.97
CA ASP A 243 -21.35 -15.45 2.36
C ASP A 243 -21.84 -16.84 2.81
N ALA A 244 -21.43 -17.90 2.12
CA ALA A 244 -21.84 -19.28 2.42
C ALA A 244 -21.32 -19.77 3.79
N THR A 245 -20.11 -19.30 4.19
CA THR A 245 -19.45 -19.74 5.45
C THR A 245 -19.60 -18.72 6.58
N ARG A 246 -20.40 -17.67 6.43
CA ARG A 246 -20.55 -16.56 7.39
C ARG A 246 -21.03 -16.99 8.78
N ASP A 247 -21.85 -18.03 8.85
CA ASP A 247 -22.43 -18.53 10.10
C ASP A 247 -21.54 -19.55 10.82
N GLU A 248 -20.40 -19.92 10.21
CA GLU A 248 -19.40 -20.81 10.81
C GLU A 248 -18.54 -20.02 11.81
N VAL A 249 -18.73 -20.20 13.11
CA VAL A 249 -18.00 -19.46 14.17
C VAL A 249 -16.48 -19.51 13.98
N ALA A 250 -15.94 -20.65 13.60
CA ALA A 250 -14.52 -20.85 13.29
C ALA A 250 -14.24 -20.84 11.77
N GLY A 251 -15.17 -20.33 10.97
CA GLY A 251 -15.04 -20.25 9.52
C GLY A 251 -13.81 -19.46 9.12
N LEU A 252 -13.21 -19.85 8.01
CA LEU A 252 -11.94 -19.30 7.57
C LEU A 252 -12.00 -17.78 7.43
N TYR A 253 -13.03 -17.25 6.74
CA TYR A 253 -13.15 -15.81 6.57
C TYR A 253 -13.49 -15.06 7.87
N ASN A 254 -14.27 -15.67 8.77
CA ASN A 254 -14.56 -15.09 10.08
C ASN A 254 -13.30 -14.93 10.93
N ARG A 255 -12.35 -15.87 10.82
CA ARG A 255 -11.02 -15.76 11.45
C ARG A 255 -10.17 -14.66 10.80
N LEU A 256 -10.16 -14.57 9.46
CA LEU A 256 -9.43 -13.52 8.73
C LEU A 256 -9.97 -12.11 9.06
N SER A 257 -11.28 -11.99 9.16
CA SER A 257 -11.96 -10.71 9.40
C SER A 257 -12.15 -10.38 10.87
N ALA A 258 -11.64 -11.19 11.79
CA ALA A 258 -11.71 -10.94 13.22
C ALA A 258 -11.03 -9.60 13.60
N PRO A 259 -11.57 -8.83 14.55
CA PRO A 259 -10.91 -7.64 15.07
C PRO A 259 -9.55 -7.97 15.65
N VAL A 260 -8.56 -7.13 15.34
CA VAL A 260 -7.22 -7.22 15.89
C VAL A 260 -6.86 -5.94 16.64
N THR A 261 -5.88 -6.01 17.54
CA THR A 261 -5.43 -4.88 18.34
C THR A 261 -3.92 -4.68 18.20
N PHE A 262 -3.48 -3.50 18.54
CA PHE A 262 -2.08 -3.24 18.84
C PHE A 262 -1.73 -3.81 20.23
N ARG A 263 -0.44 -3.85 20.54
CA ARG A 263 0.07 -4.35 21.84
C ARG A 263 -0.47 -3.58 23.06
N ASP A 264 -0.86 -2.33 22.88
CA ASP A 264 -1.49 -1.48 23.92
C ASP A 264 -3.01 -1.70 24.07
N GLY A 265 -3.57 -2.65 23.32
CA GLY A 265 -4.99 -3.01 23.34
C GLY A 265 -5.89 -2.14 22.46
N LYS A 266 -5.37 -1.08 21.82
CA LYS A 266 -6.17 -0.25 20.90
C LYS A 266 -6.52 -1.02 19.64
N PRO A 267 -7.71 -0.78 19.05
CA PRO A 267 -8.12 -1.42 17.81
C PRO A 267 -7.16 -1.10 16.65
N ALA A 268 -6.82 -2.10 15.86
CA ALA A 268 -6.07 -1.93 14.63
C ALA A 268 -7.00 -2.04 13.41
N ALA A 269 -6.75 -1.19 12.42
CA ALA A 269 -7.56 -1.12 11.20
C ALA A 269 -7.11 -2.12 10.12
N TYR A 270 -6.14 -3.00 10.41
CA TYR A 270 -5.62 -3.98 9.47
C TYR A 270 -5.25 -5.27 10.19
N GLY A 271 -5.66 -6.41 9.65
CA GLY A 271 -5.30 -7.74 10.17
C GLY A 271 -5.50 -8.82 9.12
N PHE A 272 -4.62 -9.82 9.11
CA PHE A 272 -4.68 -10.99 8.22
C PHE A 272 -4.87 -10.65 6.73
N GLY A 273 -4.18 -9.62 6.26
CA GLY A 273 -4.26 -9.20 4.86
C GLY A 273 -5.57 -8.49 4.49
N LEU A 274 -6.33 -7.99 5.47
CA LEU A 274 -7.58 -7.25 5.28
C LEU A 274 -7.53 -5.91 6.01
N GLY A 275 -7.90 -4.84 5.31
CA GLY A 275 -8.25 -3.56 5.92
C GLY A 275 -9.67 -3.60 6.49
N ARG A 276 -9.86 -3.02 7.66
CA ARG A 276 -11.16 -2.79 8.30
C ARG A 276 -11.45 -1.29 8.30
N GLY A 277 -12.60 -0.90 7.83
CA GLY A 277 -12.94 0.52 7.73
C GLY A 277 -14.38 0.73 7.32
N ARG A 278 -14.65 1.90 6.78
CA ARG A 278 -15.98 2.25 6.29
C ARG A 278 -15.97 2.60 4.81
N LEU A 279 -17.00 2.15 4.11
CA LEU A 279 -17.32 2.55 2.76
C LEU A 279 -18.73 3.16 2.78
N LEU A 280 -18.85 4.45 2.49
CA LEU A 280 -20.12 5.20 2.61
C LEU A 280 -20.83 4.98 3.96
N GLY A 281 -20.08 5.05 5.05
CA GLY A 281 -20.59 4.87 6.41
C GLY A 281 -20.86 3.43 6.86
N ARG A 282 -20.79 2.43 5.96
CA ARG A 282 -20.97 1.01 6.29
C ARG A 282 -19.65 0.34 6.63
N GLU A 283 -19.63 -0.48 7.66
CA GLU A 283 -18.43 -1.23 8.04
C GLU A 283 -18.10 -2.28 6.99
N VAL A 284 -16.85 -2.30 6.55
CA VAL A 284 -16.38 -3.24 5.54
C VAL A 284 -15.02 -3.84 5.91
N THR A 285 -14.80 -5.05 5.44
CA THR A 285 -13.47 -5.62 5.26
C THR A 285 -13.10 -5.52 3.79
N ALA A 286 -11.94 -4.96 3.49
CA ALA A 286 -11.56 -4.62 2.12
C ALA A 286 -10.07 -4.79 1.88
N HIS A 287 -9.68 -4.96 0.64
CA HIS A 287 -8.30 -4.76 0.22
C HIS A 287 -8.26 -4.25 -1.23
N GLY A 288 -7.30 -3.36 -1.50
CA GLY A 288 -6.96 -2.95 -2.84
C GLY A 288 -5.74 -3.70 -3.37
N GLY A 289 -5.58 -3.70 -4.67
CA GLY A 289 -4.38 -4.19 -5.34
C GLY A 289 -3.83 -3.16 -6.30
N GLY A 290 -2.52 -3.09 -6.42
CA GLY A 290 -1.85 -2.17 -7.31
C GLY A 290 -0.53 -2.71 -7.84
N LEU A 291 -0.35 -2.56 -9.14
CA LEU A 291 0.88 -2.69 -9.89
C LEU A 291 0.75 -1.72 -11.06
N ARG A 292 1.83 -1.30 -11.67
CA ARG A 292 1.73 -0.47 -12.88
C ARG A 292 0.89 -1.19 -13.94
N GLY A 293 -0.20 -0.53 -14.34
CA GLY A 293 -1.18 -1.08 -15.27
C GLY A 293 -2.28 -1.95 -14.65
N TRP A 294 -2.24 -2.23 -13.35
CA TRP A 294 -3.18 -3.13 -12.68
C TRP A 294 -3.72 -2.49 -11.41
N ARG A 295 -5.03 -2.34 -11.33
CA ARG A 295 -5.73 -1.77 -10.18
C ARG A 295 -6.93 -2.63 -9.82
N SER A 296 -6.97 -3.10 -8.59
CA SER A 296 -8.08 -3.91 -8.09
C SER A 296 -8.59 -3.39 -6.75
N PHE A 297 -9.82 -3.69 -6.45
CA PHE A 297 -10.41 -3.45 -5.13
C PHE A 297 -11.53 -4.44 -4.88
N ARG A 298 -11.59 -4.98 -3.68
CA ARG A 298 -12.74 -5.75 -3.19
C ARG A 298 -13.15 -5.24 -1.80
N ALA A 299 -14.45 -5.22 -1.52
CA ALA A 299 -14.99 -4.94 -0.21
C ALA A 299 -16.19 -5.82 0.09
N HIS A 300 -16.30 -6.24 1.35
CA HIS A 300 -17.42 -7.00 1.88
C HIS A 300 -17.99 -6.31 3.13
N ALA A 301 -19.28 -6.03 3.12
CA ALA A 301 -20.04 -5.52 4.27
C ALA A 301 -20.87 -6.66 4.85
N ALA A 302 -20.42 -7.22 5.97
CA ALA A 302 -21.05 -8.41 6.57
C ALA A 302 -22.48 -8.15 7.03
N ALA A 303 -22.77 -6.98 7.61
CA ALA A 303 -24.09 -6.61 8.09
C ALA A 303 -25.13 -6.50 6.94
N GLU A 304 -24.70 -5.99 5.79
CA GLU A 304 -25.53 -5.84 4.59
C GLU A 304 -25.49 -7.07 3.69
N ARG A 305 -24.64 -8.06 3.98
CA ARG A 305 -24.33 -9.22 3.14
C ARG A 305 -24.05 -8.80 1.70
N ALA A 306 -23.29 -7.73 1.55
CA ALA A 306 -23.03 -7.08 0.27
C ALA A 306 -21.53 -7.05 -0.03
N SER A 307 -21.18 -7.36 -1.28
CA SER A 307 -19.81 -7.32 -1.77
C SER A 307 -19.70 -6.55 -3.08
N VAL A 308 -18.53 -5.98 -3.31
CA VAL A 308 -18.16 -5.34 -4.57
C VAL A 308 -16.74 -5.72 -4.96
N VAL A 309 -16.56 -6.03 -6.24
CA VAL A 309 -15.25 -6.33 -6.85
C VAL A 309 -15.06 -5.41 -8.05
N VAL A 310 -13.87 -4.81 -8.17
CA VAL A 310 -13.48 -3.95 -9.29
C VAL A 310 -12.08 -4.35 -9.76
N LEU A 311 -11.92 -4.59 -11.05
CA LEU A 311 -10.66 -4.95 -11.72
C LEU A 311 -10.45 -4.02 -12.91
N PHE A 312 -9.40 -3.21 -12.92
CA PHE A 312 -9.02 -2.29 -14.01
C PHE A 312 -7.61 -2.63 -14.49
N ASN A 313 -7.45 -2.97 -15.77
CA ASN A 313 -6.13 -3.11 -16.36
C ASN A 313 -5.53 -1.76 -16.78
N HIS A 314 -5.78 -0.74 -15.98
CA HIS A 314 -5.26 0.63 -16.11
C HIS A 314 -5.24 1.34 -14.75
N MET A 315 -4.75 2.59 -14.70
CA MET A 315 -4.40 3.27 -13.45
C MET A 315 -5.56 4.04 -12.77
N ALA A 316 -6.81 3.92 -13.23
CA ALA A 316 -7.95 4.57 -12.57
C ALA A 316 -8.19 4.02 -11.15
N ASP A 317 -8.88 4.79 -10.31
CA ASP A 317 -9.15 4.44 -8.91
C ASP A 317 -10.29 3.42 -8.77
N PRO A 318 -9.98 2.14 -8.44
CA PRO A 318 -10.98 1.09 -8.30
C PRO A 318 -11.81 1.24 -7.02
N ARG A 319 -11.28 1.92 -5.98
CA ARG A 319 -12.02 2.16 -4.73
C ARG A 319 -13.14 3.17 -4.94
N ALA A 320 -12.90 4.23 -5.70
CA ALA A 320 -13.92 5.20 -6.06
C ALA A 320 -15.05 4.54 -6.86
N ALA A 321 -14.73 3.72 -7.86
CA ALA A 321 -15.72 2.95 -8.62
C ALA A 321 -16.52 1.98 -7.73
N ALA A 322 -15.83 1.28 -6.81
CA ALA A 322 -16.49 0.40 -5.85
C ALA A 322 -17.45 1.15 -4.92
N ALA A 323 -17.07 2.35 -4.46
CA ALA A 323 -17.95 3.17 -3.62
C ALA A 323 -19.24 3.58 -4.35
N GLU A 324 -19.15 3.94 -5.64
CA GLU A 324 -20.34 4.25 -6.45
C GLU A 324 -21.26 3.06 -6.64
N LEU A 325 -20.69 1.89 -6.96
CA LEU A 325 -21.45 0.64 -7.11
C LEU A 325 -22.11 0.24 -5.78
N PHE A 326 -21.38 0.33 -4.69
CA PHE A 326 -21.87 0.00 -3.36
C PHE A 326 -22.97 0.95 -2.89
N GLY A 327 -22.81 2.27 -3.16
CA GLY A 327 -23.82 3.28 -2.90
C GLY A 327 -25.09 3.07 -3.71
N ALA A 328 -24.97 2.63 -4.98
CA ALA A 328 -26.10 2.30 -5.81
C ALA A 328 -26.81 1.01 -5.36
N LEU A 329 -26.04 -0.02 -4.95
CA LEU A 329 -26.60 -1.29 -4.45
C LEU A 329 -27.43 -1.09 -3.18
N LEU A 330 -26.94 -0.27 -2.25
CA LEU A 330 -27.56 -0.05 -0.94
C LEU A 330 -28.48 1.18 -0.88
N ASP A 331 -28.68 1.84 -2.03
CA ASP A 331 -29.46 3.08 -2.16
C ASP A 331 -29.05 4.18 -1.16
N LEU A 332 -27.73 4.34 -0.98
CA LEU A 332 -27.17 5.33 -0.08
C LEU A 332 -27.17 6.72 -0.74
N PRO A 333 -27.48 7.80 0.01
CA PRO A 333 -27.34 9.16 -0.50
C PRO A 333 -25.86 9.49 -0.75
N ALA A 334 -25.61 10.47 -1.61
CA ALA A 334 -24.28 11.08 -1.70
C ALA A 334 -23.96 11.83 -0.42
N ASP A 335 -22.72 11.76 0.04
CA ASP A 335 -22.28 12.54 1.19
C ASP A 335 -22.40 14.05 0.87
N PRO A 336 -22.88 14.87 1.80
CA PRO A 336 -22.91 16.33 1.63
C PRO A 336 -21.47 16.86 1.49
N ALA A 337 -21.31 17.98 0.79
CA ALA A 337 -20.02 18.64 0.71
C ALA A 337 -19.57 19.03 2.13
N PRO A 338 -18.36 18.64 2.56
CA PRO A 338 -17.90 18.94 3.89
C PRO A 338 -17.62 20.45 4.05
N PRO A 339 -17.79 21.01 5.26
CA PRO A 339 -17.47 22.41 5.53
C PRO A 339 -15.97 22.70 5.39
N PRO A 340 -15.56 23.97 5.22
CA PRO A 340 -14.17 24.36 5.19
C PRO A 340 -13.42 24.01 6.48
N ALA A 341 -12.16 23.62 6.35
CA ALA A 341 -11.26 23.36 7.46
C ALA A 341 -10.55 24.64 7.94
N ASP A 342 -10.00 24.61 9.16
CA ASP A 342 -9.25 25.74 9.71
C ASP A 342 -7.89 25.90 9.00
N ALA A 343 -7.75 26.93 8.19
CA ALA A 343 -6.52 27.27 7.47
C ALA A 343 -5.31 27.53 8.41
N ALA A 344 -5.54 27.84 9.69
CA ALA A 344 -4.47 28.03 10.66
C ALA A 344 -3.69 26.75 11.00
N LEU A 345 -4.16 25.59 10.56
CA LEU A 345 -3.43 24.30 10.62
C LEU A 345 -2.35 24.20 9.53
N ALA A 346 -2.38 25.05 8.50
CA ALA A 346 -1.39 25.03 7.43
C ALA A 346 0.02 25.37 7.93
N GLY A 347 1.03 24.70 7.37
CA GLY A 347 2.43 24.89 7.75
C GLY A 347 3.32 23.73 7.33
N CYS A 348 4.61 23.90 7.61
CA CYS A 348 5.60 22.84 7.51
C CYS A 348 5.98 22.37 8.92
N TYR A 349 6.04 21.07 9.10
CA TYR A 349 6.29 20.44 10.40
C TYR A 349 7.23 19.25 10.26
N LEU A 350 7.91 18.91 11.33
CA LEU A 350 8.51 17.59 11.54
C LEU A 350 7.56 16.76 12.42
N GLU A 351 7.26 15.55 12.03
CA GLU A 351 6.66 14.56 12.90
C GLU A 351 7.78 13.84 13.67
N PRO A 352 7.94 14.06 14.99
CA PRO A 352 9.15 13.66 15.70
C PRO A 352 9.32 12.16 15.92
N GLU A 353 8.21 11.37 15.96
CA GLU A 353 8.29 9.92 16.20
C GLU A 353 8.76 9.15 14.95
N THR A 354 8.38 9.61 13.75
CA THR A 354 8.79 9.00 12.49
C THR A 354 9.97 9.68 11.84
N GLY A 355 10.25 10.93 12.23
CA GLY A 355 11.27 11.78 11.61
C GLY A 355 10.87 12.29 10.22
N LEU A 356 9.58 12.29 9.90
CA LEU A 356 9.09 12.65 8.57
C LEU A 356 8.63 14.10 8.46
N ALA A 357 8.94 14.69 7.32
CA ALA A 357 8.40 15.98 6.92
C ALA A 357 6.87 15.89 6.76
N THR A 358 6.17 16.85 7.33
CA THR A 358 4.72 16.96 7.28
C THR A 358 4.35 18.33 6.75
N ARG A 359 3.74 18.39 5.57
CA ARG A 359 3.30 19.63 4.93
C ARG A 359 1.78 19.69 4.92
N VAL A 360 1.23 20.80 5.41
CA VAL A 360 -0.21 21.08 5.39
C VAL A 360 -0.43 22.36 4.59
N GLU A 361 -1.19 22.27 3.52
CA GLU A 361 -1.46 23.37 2.59
C GLU A 361 -2.96 23.67 2.57
N ALA A 362 -3.32 24.96 2.67
CA ALA A 362 -4.69 25.40 2.48
C ALA A 362 -5.04 25.39 1.00
N MET A 363 -6.18 24.79 0.66
CA MET A 363 -6.70 24.72 -0.70
C MET A 363 -7.71 25.84 -0.96
N ALA A 364 -7.89 26.23 -2.23
CA ALA A 364 -8.81 27.29 -2.63
C ALA A 364 -10.29 27.00 -2.29
N ASP A 365 -10.66 25.73 -2.15
CA ASP A 365 -12.00 25.26 -1.78
C ASP A 365 -12.21 25.14 -0.26
N GLY A 366 -11.26 25.63 0.55
CA GLY A 366 -11.33 25.62 2.01
C GLY A 366 -10.94 24.29 2.65
N ARG A 367 -10.52 23.28 1.88
CA ARG A 367 -9.96 22.04 2.40
C ARG A 367 -8.46 22.19 2.69
N LEU A 368 -7.88 21.21 3.37
CA LEU A 368 -6.44 21.13 3.57
C LEU A 368 -5.86 19.93 2.79
N ARG A 369 -4.66 20.12 2.25
CA ARG A 369 -3.86 19.06 1.67
C ARG A 369 -2.74 18.68 2.63
N LEU A 370 -2.76 17.46 3.13
CA LEU A 370 -1.73 16.91 4.03
C LEU A 370 -0.77 16.02 3.24
N GLY A 371 0.49 16.40 3.19
CA GLY A 371 1.59 15.56 2.71
C GLY A 371 2.39 15.01 3.89
N PHE A 372 2.21 13.72 4.20
CA PHE A 372 2.90 13.06 5.31
C PHE A 372 3.30 11.62 4.98
N SER A 373 2.44 10.88 4.30
CA SER A 373 2.70 9.52 3.85
C SER A 373 2.62 9.46 2.32
N GLY A 374 2.84 8.32 1.72
CA GLY A 374 3.04 8.09 0.29
C GLY A 374 2.22 8.94 -0.69
N GLY A 375 0.95 9.22 -0.40
CA GLY A 375 0.12 10.15 -1.17
C GLY A 375 -0.38 11.30 -0.30
N ALA A 376 -0.71 12.44 -0.92
CA ALA A 376 -1.34 13.53 -0.19
C ALA A 376 -2.79 13.17 0.16
N GLU A 377 -3.18 13.42 1.41
CA GLU A 377 -4.56 13.32 1.86
C GLU A 377 -5.27 14.68 1.78
N ILE A 378 -6.54 14.66 1.40
CA ILE A 378 -7.40 15.84 1.45
C ILE A 378 -8.23 15.76 2.73
N LEU A 379 -8.08 16.78 3.58
CA LEU A 379 -8.76 16.88 4.86
C LEU A 379 -9.84 17.95 4.78
N SER A 380 -10.97 17.65 5.38
CA SER A 380 -12.11 18.56 5.52
C SER A 380 -12.44 18.76 6.99
N ALA A 381 -13.14 19.82 7.36
CA ALA A 381 -13.53 20.01 8.75
C ALA A 381 -14.33 18.81 9.28
N CYS A 382 -14.12 18.44 10.51
CA CYS A 382 -14.81 17.34 11.17
C CYS A 382 -15.56 17.80 12.43
N ALA A 383 -16.58 17.03 12.82
CA ALA A 383 -17.47 17.37 13.95
C ALA A 383 -16.73 17.46 15.29
N GLU A 384 -15.67 16.66 15.45
CA GLU A 384 -14.82 16.62 16.65
C GLU A 384 -13.82 17.80 16.72
N GLY A 385 -13.90 18.72 15.77
CA GLY A 385 -12.98 19.85 15.63
C GLY A 385 -11.71 19.53 14.86
N GLY A 386 -11.16 20.51 14.16
CA GLY A 386 -10.01 20.36 13.28
C GLY A 386 -10.39 19.90 11.87
N ALA A 387 -9.50 19.14 11.23
CA ALA A 387 -9.68 18.63 9.88
C ALA A 387 -9.35 17.14 9.80
N ALA A 388 -10.16 16.37 9.10
CA ALA A 388 -9.98 14.93 8.95
C ALA A 388 -10.11 14.48 7.48
N GLY A 389 -9.38 13.41 7.13
CA GLY A 389 -9.43 12.72 5.85
C GLY A 389 -9.56 11.21 6.04
N GLY A 390 -9.10 10.43 5.06
CA GLY A 390 -9.24 8.98 5.08
C GLY A 390 -8.50 8.28 6.22
N ALA A 391 -7.30 8.75 6.57
CA ALA A 391 -6.46 8.14 7.60
C ALA A 391 -6.04 9.11 8.70
N SER A 392 -6.02 10.41 8.42
CA SER A 392 -5.43 11.44 9.28
C SER A 392 -6.46 12.41 9.82
N ARG A 393 -6.22 12.86 11.07
CA ARG A 393 -6.90 14.01 11.66
C ARG A 393 -5.88 15.01 12.17
N LEU A 394 -6.09 16.29 11.89
CA LEU A 394 -5.30 17.40 12.38
C LEU A 394 -6.18 18.30 13.25
N PHE A 395 -5.69 18.69 14.41
CA PHE A 395 -6.39 19.62 15.31
C PHE A 395 -5.40 20.37 16.19
N ARG A 396 -5.86 21.43 16.86
CA ARG A 396 -5.06 22.14 17.87
C ARG A 396 -5.36 21.61 19.26
N ASP A 397 -4.28 21.40 20.03
CA ASP A 397 -4.33 21.07 21.44
C ASP A 397 -3.25 21.89 22.16
N GLU A 398 -3.65 22.68 23.16
CA GLU A 398 -2.77 23.62 23.89
C GLU A 398 -1.87 24.47 22.97
N GLY A 399 -2.42 24.94 21.86
CA GLY A 399 -1.71 25.79 20.89
C GLY A 399 -0.82 25.03 19.89
N ALA A 400 -0.58 23.74 20.09
CA ALA A 400 0.16 22.89 19.16
C ALA A 400 -0.74 22.23 18.12
N VAL A 401 -0.19 21.89 16.97
CA VAL A 401 -0.86 21.07 15.96
C VAL A 401 -0.60 19.58 16.27
N ILE A 402 -1.67 18.83 16.41
CA ILE A 402 -1.63 17.38 16.66
C ILE A 402 -2.00 16.66 15.38
N LEU A 403 -1.19 15.68 15.00
CA LEU A 403 -1.50 14.68 13.98
C LEU A 403 -1.94 13.40 14.67
N GLU A 404 -3.12 12.93 14.33
CA GLU A 404 -3.66 11.66 14.77
C GLU A 404 -3.95 10.76 13.58
N ARG A 405 -3.43 9.53 13.62
CA ARG A 405 -3.66 8.45 12.65
C ARG A 405 -4.00 7.20 13.45
N ALA A 406 -5.27 7.08 13.82
CA ALA A 406 -5.73 6.00 14.71
C ALA A 406 -5.44 4.61 14.12
N GLY A 407 -5.59 4.43 12.79
CA GLY A 407 -5.26 3.19 12.10
C GLY A 407 -3.79 2.79 12.19
N ASP A 408 -2.90 3.76 12.40
CA ASP A 408 -1.46 3.56 12.54
C ASP A 408 -1.00 3.52 14.01
N ASN A 409 -1.92 3.69 14.94
CA ASN A 409 -1.66 3.91 16.37
C ASN A 409 -0.70 5.10 16.62
N LEU A 410 -0.82 6.16 15.83
CA LEU A 410 0.00 7.35 15.90
C LEU A 410 -0.84 8.53 16.39
N ARG A 411 -0.40 9.18 17.47
CA ARG A 411 -0.86 10.49 17.90
C ARG A 411 0.35 11.27 18.39
N THR A 412 0.64 12.38 17.72
CA THR A 412 1.89 13.10 17.93
C THR A 412 1.69 14.61 17.81
N ARG A 413 2.51 15.35 18.53
CA ARG A 413 2.61 16.80 18.43
C ARG A 413 3.58 17.13 17.30
N LEU A 414 3.08 17.82 16.28
CA LEU A 414 3.91 18.27 15.17
C LEU A 414 4.80 19.44 15.62
N GLU A 415 6.07 19.37 15.27
CA GLU A 415 7.06 20.42 15.52
C GLU A 415 7.12 21.37 14.33
N PRO A 416 6.78 22.67 14.47
CA PRO A 416 6.89 23.62 13.38
C PRO A 416 8.33 23.67 12.83
N ARG A 417 8.47 23.70 11.51
CA ARG A 417 9.73 23.86 10.79
C ARG A 417 9.64 25.03 9.83
N GLY A 418 10.77 25.66 9.55
CA GLY A 418 10.85 26.77 8.61
C GLY A 418 12.28 27.18 8.32
N GLY A 419 12.43 28.26 7.57
CA GLY A 419 13.71 28.75 7.09
C GLY A 419 14.17 28.06 5.80
N GLU A 420 15.14 28.68 5.14
CA GLU A 420 15.77 28.13 3.94
C GLU A 420 16.82 27.06 4.33
N PRO A 421 16.99 26.00 3.56
CA PRO A 421 18.02 25.00 3.80
C PRO A 421 19.41 25.62 3.94
N GLY A 422 20.09 25.30 5.04
CA GLY A 422 21.45 25.73 5.28
C GLY A 422 22.45 25.03 4.33
N PRO A 423 23.71 25.50 4.29
CA PRO A 423 24.76 24.90 3.44
C PRO A 423 25.16 23.50 3.91
N GLY A 424 25.87 22.77 3.05
CA GLY A 424 26.54 21.51 3.40
C GLY A 424 25.74 20.25 3.10
N PHE A 425 24.61 20.33 2.42
CA PHE A 425 23.91 19.13 1.92
C PHE A 425 24.70 18.40 0.83
N GLU A 426 25.49 19.11 0.03
CA GLU A 426 26.30 18.51 -1.05
C GLU A 426 27.29 17.48 -0.50
N GLY A 427 27.49 16.41 -1.25
CA GLY A 427 28.43 15.35 -0.94
C GLY A 427 27.87 13.96 -1.12
N ARG A 428 28.61 12.98 -0.63
CA ARG A 428 28.23 11.56 -0.65
C ARG A 428 28.00 11.07 0.78
N PHE A 429 26.95 10.29 0.95
CA PHE A 429 26.54 9.73 2.24
C PHE A 429 26.22 8.26 2.06
N ARG A 430 26.58 7.41 3.02
CA ARG A 430 26.43 5.96 2.95
C ARG A 430 25.56 5.43 4.09
N CYS A 431 24.63 4.55 3.74
CA CYS A 431 23.87 3.71 4.67
C CYS A 431 24.50 2.32 4.71
N GLU A 432 25.08 1.94 5.85
CA GLU A 432 25.76 0.64 6.02
C GLU A 432 24.76 -0.54 6.02
N GLU A 433 23.54 -0.35 6.54
CA GLU A 433 22.52 -1.39 6.58
C GLU A 433 22.11 -1.82 5.17
N LEU A 434 21.91 -0.86 4.27
CA LEU A 434 21.48 -1.11 2.89
C LEU A 434 22.65 -1.22 1.89
N GLU A 435 23.90 -0.95 2.31
CA GLU A 435 25.05 -0.77 1.40
C GLU A 435 24.74 0.22 0.25
N ALA A 436 23.95 1.25 0.57
CA ALA A 436 23.46 2.23 -0.37
C ALA A 436 24.12 3.60 -0.14
N GLU A 437 24.23 4.37 -1.20
CA GLU A 437 24.77 5.73 -1.15
C GLU A 437 23.72 6.75 -1.61
N LEU A 438 23.73 7.91 -0.96
CA LEU A 438 23.04 9.12 -1.38
C LEU A 438 24.09 10.10 -1.90
N THR A 439 24.01 10.46 -3.17
CA THR A 439 24.83 11.52 -3.76
C THR A 439 23.98 12.78 -3.90
N ILE A 440 24.48 13.90 -3.37
CA ILE A 440 23.87 15.23 -3.53
C ILE A 440 24.88 16.15 -4.22
N ALA A 441 24.50 16.75 -5.35
CA ALA A 441 25.34 17.62 -6.14
C ALA A 441 24.60 18.90 -6.52
N ALA A 442 25.35 20.02 -6.61
CA ALA A 442 24.82 21.29 -7.10
C ALA A 442 24.87 21.38 -8.62
N SER A 443 23.84 21.97 -9.19
CA SER A 443 23.83 22.45 -10.58
C SER A 443 23.21 23.84 -10.61
N GLY A 444 24.03 24.85 -10.83
CA GLY A 444 23.63 26.25 -10.69
C GLY A 444 23.22 26.55 -9.24
N ARG A 445 21.98 26.94 -9.02
CA ARG A 445 21.42 27.27 -7.69
C ARG A 445 20.58 26.12 -7.08
N ALA A 446 20.42 25.02 -7.79
CA ALA A 446 19.62 23.89 -7.36
C ALA A 446 20.51 22.72 -6.91
N LEU A 447 20.06 21.97 -5.91
CA LEU A 447 20.64 20.71 -5.50
C LEU A 447 19.86 19.57 -6.14
N TYR A 448 20.57 18.51 -6.50
CA TYR A 448 20.02 17.28 -7.05
C TYR A 448 20.52 16.10 -6.21
N GLY A 449 19.67 15.10 -6.00
CA GLY A 449 20.02 13.91 -5.25
C GLY A 449 19.64 12.64 -5.99
N ALA A 450 20.42 11.58 -5.76
CA ALA A 450 20.10 10.24 -6.22
C ALA A 450 20.61 9.20 -5.22
N PHE A 451 19.90 8.09 -5.14
CA PHE A 451 20.36 6.90 -4.44
C PHE A 451 21.02 5.92 -5.41
N SER A 452 22.06 5.23 -4.94
CA SER A 452 22.73 4.15 -5.66
C SER A 452 23.11 3.02 -4.72
N GLY A 453 23.25 1.81 -5.24
CA GLY A 453 23.62 0.65 -4.46
C GLY A 453 23.62 -0.63 -5.28
N ARG A 454 23.42 -1.76 -4.63
CA ARG A 454 23.47 -3.08 -5.29
C ARG A 454 22.46 -3.24 -6.44
N LEU A 455 21.33 -2.53 -6.39
CA LEU A 455 20.25 -2.69 -7.39
C LEU A 455 20.42 -1.74 -8.59
N GLY A 456 21.35 -0.82 -8.53
CA GLY A 456 21.65 0.08 -9.64
C GLY A 456 21.97 1.51 -9.22
N GLU A 457 21.73 2.44 -10.15
CA GLU A 457 21.89 3.87 -9.95
C GLU A 457 20.56 4.57 -10.26
N GLY A 458 19.98 5.21 -9.24
CA GLY A 458 18.77 6.01 -9.37
C GLY A 458 19.05 7.30 -10.15
N MET A 459 17.99 7.82 -10.79
CA MET A 459 18.07 9.08 -11.51
C MET A 459 18.20 10.26 -10.54
N MET A 460 19.08 11.22 -10.86
CA MET A 460 19.15 12.50 -10.15
C MET A 460 17.80 13.25 -10.23
N GLN A 461 17.25 13.59 -9.07
CA GLN A 461 16.04 14.39 -8.94
C GLN A 461 16.36 15.72 -8.24
N PRO A 462 15.67 16.81 -8.56
CA PRO A 462 15.86 18.07 -7.86
C PRO A 462 15.40 17.92 -6.40
N LEU A 463 16.23 18.42 -5.48
CA LEU A 463 15.86 18.51 -4.07
C LEU A 463 14.94 19.71 -3.85
N LEU A 464 13.84 19.48 -3.14
CA LEU A 464 12.86 20.50 -2.80
C LEU A 464 13.17 21.04 -1.40
N PRO A 465 13.36 22.36 -1.21
CA PRO A 465 13.51 22.97 0.09
C PRO A 465 12.30 22.70 0.99
N PHE A 466 12.55 22.38 2.26
CA PHE A 466 11.48 22.15 3.23
C PHE A 466 11.67 22.99 4.50
N ALA A 467 12.86 22.98 5.09
CA ALA A 467 13.24 23.75 6.26
C ALA A 467 14.76 23.94 6.34
N SER A 468 15.26 24.68 7.32
CA SER A 468 16.69 24.99 7.46
C SER A 468 17.59 23.74 7.54
N ASP A 469 17.07 22.64 8.06
CA ASP A 469 17.75 21.35 8.26
C ASP A 469 17.13 20.22 7.44
N MET A 470 16.18 20.51 6.55
CA MET A 470 15.42 19.48 5.84
C MET A 470 15.21 19.82 4.37
N MET A 471 15.34 18.79 3.55
CA MET A 471 14.98 18.79 2.14
C MET A 471 14.10 17.57 1.81
N LEU A 472 13.37 17.64 0.70
CA LEU A 472 12.64 16.51 0.15
C LEU A 472 13.30 16.08 -1.16
N LEU A 473 13.49 14.76 -1.32
CA LEU A 473 13.90 14.16 -2.59
C LEU A 473 12.69 13.46 -3.21
N PRO A 474 12.13 13.98 -4.31
CA PRO A 474 10.97 13.39 -4.95
C PRO A 474 11.21 11.95 -5.40
N CYS A 475 10.19 11.12 -5.22
CA CYS A 475 10.14 9.76 -5.76
C CYS A 475 8.88 9.60 -6.60
N PRO A 476 8.89 10.03 -7.88
CA PRO A 476 7.68 10.08 -8.71
C PRO A 476 7.18 8.72 -9.16
N ARG A 477 8.04 7.70 -9.16
CA ARG A 477 7.72 6.32 -9.57
C ARG A 477 8.48 5.32 -8.70
N ALA A 478 7.92 4.13 -8.53
CA ALA A 478 8.52 2.99 -7.83
C ALA A 478 8.41 1.71 -8.67
N LEU A 479 9.06 0.65 -8.20
CA LEU A 479 9.12 -0.65 -8.88
C LEU A 479 7.73 -1.27 -9.07
N ASP A 480 6.89 -1.21 -8.04
CA ASP A 480 5.57 -1.85 -8.04
C ASP A 480 4.48 -0.97 -8.65
N PHE A 481 4.09 0.09 -7.96
CA PHE A 481 2.95 0.91 -8.38
C PHE A 481 3.05 2.33 -7.86
N ALA A 482 2.91 2.49 -6.54
CA ALA A 482 2.90 3.79 -5.89
C ALA A 482 4.30 4.12 -5.38
N PRO A 483 4.79 5.34 -5.64
CA PRO A 483 6.01 5.78 -5.00
C PRO A 483 5.81 5.76 -3.47
N PRO A 484 6.87 5.45 -2.72
CA PRO A 484 6.79 5.42 -1.25
C PRO A 484 6.55 6.80 -0.61
N GLY A 485 6.41 7.84 -1.42
CA GLY A 485 6.36 9.25 -1.06
C GLY A 485 7.69 9.94 -1.29
N ASP A 486 7.71 11.26 -1.12
CA ASP A 486 8.96 12.01 -1.15
C ASP A 486 9.84 11.60 0.03
N TRP A 487 11.14 11.38 -0.24
CA TRP A 487 12.08 11.09 0.82
C TRP A 487 12.35 12.34 1.64
N THR A 488 12.10 12.28 2.94
CA THR A 488 12.58 13.28 3.89
C THR A 488 14.08 13.11 4.07
N LEU A 489 14.85 14.15 3.81
CA LEU A 489 16.29 14.26 4.07
C LEU A 489 16.49 15.21 5.24
N HIS A 490 16.66 14.70 6.45
CA HIS A 490 16.87 15.49 7.65
C HIS A 490 18.36 15.50 8.00
N ALA A 491 19.00 16.65 7.89
CA ALA A 491 20.44 16.84 8.11
C ALA A 491 20.77 16.95 9.61
N LEU A 492 21.67 16.11 10.07
CA LEU A 492 22.28 16.19 11.40
C LEU A 492 23.69 16.78 11.26
N ARG A 493 23.96 17.88 11.99
CA ARG A 493 25.22 18.61 11.90
C ARG A 493 26.18 18.21 13.01
N ASP A 494 27.47 18.22 12.70
CA ASP A 494 28.54 18.09 13.68
C ASP A 494 28.77 19.40 14.45
N ALA A 495 29.73 19.37 15.39
CA ALA A 495 30.10 20.53 16.19
C ALA A 495 30.67 21.71 15.37
N GLY A 496 31.17 21.45 14.16
CA GLY A 496 31.67 22.45 13.22
C GLY A 496 30.62 23.03 12.32
N GLY A 497 29.35 22.58 12.44
CA GLY A 497 28.22 23.01 11.63
C GLY A 497 28.10 22.29 10.27
N GLY A 498 28.99 21.34 9.96
CA GLY A 498 28.93 20.51 8.76
C GLY A 498 27.85 19.44 8.86
N VAL A 499 27.24 19.05 7.74
CA VAL A 499 26.28 17.93 7.71
C VAL A 499 27.07 16.63 7.81
N ALA A 500 27.00 15.96 8.95
CA ALA A 500 27.67 14.69 9.21
C ALA A 500 26.84 13.47 8.82
N GLU A 501 25.53 13.56 9.00
CA GLU A 501 24.59 12.48 8.70
C GLU A 501 23.31 13.08 8.10
N ILE A 502 22.69 12.37 7.18
CA ILE A 502 21.33 12.64 6.70
C ILE A 502 20.44 11.47 7.13
N ARG A 503 19.42 11.74 7.94
CA ARG A 503 18.35 10.79 8.22
C ARG A 503 17.40 10.77 7.06
N VAL A 504 17.32 9.61 6.39
CA VAL A 504 16.46 9.41 5.23
C VAL A 504 15.22 8.62 5.64
N GLY A 505 14.05 9.08 5.20
CA GLY A 505 12.80 8.38 5.50
C GLY A 505 11.65 8.73 4.58
N CYS A 506 10.77 7.77 4.42
CA CYS A 506 9.41 7.91 3.94
C CYS A 506 8.50 7.09 4.86
N TRP A 507 7.17 7.11 4.62
CA TRP A 507 6.23 6.34 5.48
C TRP A 507 6.56 4.85 5.55
N LEU A 508 7.01 4.24 4.45
CA LEU A 508 7.29 2.81 4.34
C LEU A 508 8.70 2.41 4.81
N ALA A 509 9.62 3.36 4.88
CA ALA A 509 10.99 3.13 5.33
C ALA A 509 11.52 4.38 6.06
N ARG A 510 11.65 4.31 7.39
CA ARG A 510 11.89 5.47 8.25
C ARG A 510 13.26 5.42 8.91
N GLY A 511 13.87 6.61 9.08
CA GLY A 511 14.98 6.83 10.00
C GLY A 511 16.29 6.15 9.61
N LEU A 512 16.55 5.88 8.32
CA LEU A 512 17.78 5.27 7.86
C LEU A 512 18.94 6.28 7.90
N PRO A 513 20.04 5.97 8.61
CA PRO A 513 21.19 6.88 8.72
C PRO A 513 22.08 6.76 7.49
N PHE A 514 22.24 7.85 6.76
CA PHE A 514 23.22 8.01 5.69
C PHE A 514 24.33 8.90 6.22
N ARG A 515 25.50 8.34 6.51
CA ARG A 515 26.65 9.08 7.06
C ARG A 515 27.54 9.60 5.96
N ARG A 516 28.06 10.81 6.14
CA ARG A 516 29.00 11.42 5.19
C ARG A 516 30.22 10.54 5.02
N ILE A 517 30.59 10.27 3.77
CA ILE A 517 31.86 9.64 3.41
C ILE A 517 32.79 10.71 2.89
N ALA A 518 34.11 10.55 3.18
CA ALA A 518 35.12 11.48 2.69
C ALA A 518 35.08 11.53 1.16
N ALA A 519 35.31 12.71 0.59
CA ALA A 519 35.57 12.82 -0.84
C ALA A 519 36.77 11.92 -1.17
N ALA A 520 36.59 11.04 -2.18
CA ALA A 520 37.66 10.16 -2.65
C ALA A 520 38.77 10.96 -3.30
#